data_a83bbe0051d1ba92659ddcff5d320cf9
#
_entry.id   a83bbe0051d1ba92659ddcff5d320cf9
#
_cell.length_a   1.000
_cell.length_b   1.000
_cell.length_c   1.000
_cell.angle_alpha   90.00
_cell.angle_beta   90.00
_cell.angle_gamma   90.00
#
_symmetry.space_group_name_H-M   'P 1'
#
loop_
_entity.id
_entity.type
_entity.pdbx_description
1 polymer ?
#
loop_
_entity_poly.entity_id
_entity_poly.type
_entity_poly.pdbx_seq_one_letter_code
_entity_poly.pdbx_strand_id
1 'polypeptide(L)'
;MTLATTRRQVLGGLATTVASPALLTSTRAYAANPTIRVGHVSPRTGPLAGFAEADEHVLAGIDAAFADGVPNNGKSYGVEIISKDSQSNPNRAAEVAADLILGDEVDLIVAASTPDTTNPVADQAEINEVPCITTDCPWQPYFFGRNGNPAEGFQYTYHFFWGLEDVIANFLDLWGGSGVARTVAGLFPNDADGNAWGHPELGFPKPLAEAGFMLVDPGRYQPLNDDFSNYIAAFKEAGCEIVTGNMIPPDFATFWAQAAQQDFRPKVVTIGKALLFPSVIESLGDRGDGLTSEIWWTPTHPFNSSLTGESAKALADGYTAASGRPWTQPIGFKHALFEVVRDVISRSADLDDPMAMVDSIKSTSLSTIVGDVNWAGGPVPNVTKTPLVAGQWQKMGNGFNLVVTTNAHAPQIPVGGELKLLG
;
A
#
# COMPACT_ATOMS: atom_id res chain seq x y z
N MET A 1 33.77 10.06 26.45
CA MET A 1 33.96 9.58 25.08
C MET A 1 33.75 8.07 25.12
N THR A 2 32.53 7.63 25.01
CA THR A 2 32.13 6.22 24.99
C THR A 2 31.98 5.85 23.51
N LEU A 3 32.86 4.98 23.03
CA LEU A 3 32.78 4.41 21.68
C LEU A 3 31.58 3.42 21.66
N ALA A 4 30.57 3.71 20.90
CA ALA A 4 29.49 2.79 20.60
C ALA A 4 30.04 1.68 19.67
N THR A 5 30.06 0.47 20.18
CA THR A 5 30.43 -0.74 19.41
C THR A 5 29.17 -1.21 18.67
N THR A 6 29.21 -1.26 17.35
CA THR A 6 28.13 -1.79 16.51
C THR A 6 27.97 -3.31 16.72
N ARG A 7 26.73 -3.83 16.63
CA ARG A 7 26.36 -5.24 16.85
C ARG A 7 27.21 -6.27 16.06
N ARG A 8 27.77 -5.92 14.92
CA ARG A 8 28.61 -6.78 14.07
C ARG A 8 30.03 -7.06 14.61
N GLN A 9 30.55 -6.25 15.54
CA GLN A 9 31.93 -6.39 16.03
C GLN A 9 32.13 -7.40 17.16
N VAL A 10 31.07 -7.95 17.75
CA VAL A 10 31.15 -8.80 18.96
C VAL A 10 31.41 -10.28 18.66
N LEU A 11 31.18 -10.75 17.44
CA LEU A 11 31.30 -12.18 17.09
C LEU A 11 32.62 -12.60 16.38
N GLY A 12 33.60 -11.71 16.23
CA GLY A 12 34.84 -11.93 15.49
C GLY A 12 36.07 -12.44 16.29
N GLY A 13 35.98 -12.74 17.55
CA GLY A 13 37.13 -13.01 18.38
C GLY A 13 37.09 -14.31 19.17
N LEU A 14 37.52 -15.41 18.60
CA LEU A 14 38.24 -16.52 19.25
C LEU A 14 38.47 -17.69 18.27
N ALA A 15 39.61 -17.72 17.61
CA ALA A 15 40.15 -18.94 17.02
C ALA A 15 41.68 -18.97 17.21
N THR A 16 42.13 -19.86 18.06
CA THR A 16 43.52 -20.15 18.34
C THR A 16 44.20 -20.86 17.17
N THR A 17 45.38 -20.38 16.81
CA THR A 17 46.25 -20.84 15.72
C THR A 17 46.92 -22.17 16.03
N VAL A 18 46.77 -23.13 15.11
CA VAL A 18 47.78 -24.25 14.93
C VAL A 18 48.34 -24.06 13.53
N ALA A 19 49.65 -23.82 13.45
CA ALA A 19 50.40 -23.65 12.23
C ALA A 19 50.76 -24.99 11.59
N SER A 20 50.39 -25.22 10.34
CA SER A 20 51.02 -26.21 9.42
C SER A 20 51.32 -25.53 8.09
N PRO A 21 52.48 -25.77 7.46
CA PRO A 21 52.84 -25.10 6.22
C PRO A 21 52.14 -25.80 5.04
N ALA A 22 51.14 -25.13 4.47
CA ALA A 22 50.54 -25.54 3.21
C ALA A 22 50.79 -24.48 2.14
N LEU A 23 51.19 -24.94 0.99
CA LEU A 23 51.49 -24.20 -0.23
C LEU A 23 50.46 -23.10 -0.52
N LEU A 24 50.95 -21.89 -0.65
CA LEU A 24 50.21 -20.73 -1.15
C LEU A 24 49.85 -20.91 -2.63
N THR A 25 48.73 -21.57 -2.91
CA THR A 25 47.97 -21.26 -4.12
C THR A 25 47.08 -20.06 -3.78
N SER A 26 47.41 -18.89 -4.34
CA SER A 26 46.58 -17.72 -4.24
C SER A 26 45.28 -17.95 -5.01
N THR A 27 44.34 -18.65 -4.41
CA THR A 27 42.92 -18.45 -4.76
C THR A 27 42.56 -17.04 -4.29
N ARG A 28 42.41 -16.12 -5.20
CA ARG A 28 41.68 -14.90 -4.92
C ARG A 28 40.32 -15.35 -4.37
N ALA A 29 40.17 -15.35 -3.05
CA ALA A 29 38.87 -15.32 -2.45
C ALA A 29 38.23 -14.04 -2.99
N TYR A 30 37.31 -14.17 -3.91
CA TYR A 30 36.36 -13.11 -4.16
C TYR A 30 35.66 -12.88 -2.80
N ALA A 31 35.98 -11.77 -2.15
CA ALA A 31 35.21 -11.34 -1.01
C ALA A 31 33.78 -11.29 -1.50
N ALA A 32 32.90 -12.09 -0.88
CA ALA A 32 31.48 -11.98 -1.17
C ALA A 32 31.09 -10.50 -1.02
N ASN A 33 30.38 -9.95 -1.98
CA ASN A 33 29.88 -8.59 -1.86
C ASN A 33 29.09 -8.49 -0.54
N PRO A 34 29.26 -7.39 0.21
CA PRO A 34 28.42 -7.17 1.38
C PRO A 34 26.96 -7.17 0.94
N THR A 35 26.09 -7.77 1.74
CA THR A 35 24.67 -7.96 1.41
C THR A 35 23.83 -7.12 2.35
N ILE A 36 22.89 -6.36 1.79
CA ILE A 36 21.81 -5.66 2.51
C ILE A 36 20.62 -6.58 2.55
N ARG A 37 20.08 -6.81 3.75
CA ARG A 37 18.88 -7.62 3.98
C ARG A 37 17.68 -6.71 4.12
N VAL A 38 16.70 -6.92 3.25
CA VAL A 38 15.43 -6.17 3.24
C VAL A 38 14.31 -7.07 3.71
N GLY A 39 13.73 -6.75 4.87
CA GLY A 39 12.53 -7.42 5.35
C GLY A 39 11.30 -6.94 4.58
N HIS A 40 10.47 -7.85 4.13
CA HIS A 40 9.19 -7.56 3.47
C HIS A 40 8.05 -8.24 4.22
N VAL A 41 7.05 -7.45 4.67
CA VAL A 41 5.84 -7.99 5.31
C VAL A 41 4.64 -7.71 4.42
N SER A 42 3.87 -8.75 4.12
CA SER A 42 2.69 -8.67 3.25
C SER A 42 1.60 -9.64 3.71
N PRO A 43 0.30 -9.34 3.50
CA PRO A 43 -0.80 -10.21 3.88
C PRO A 43 -1.07 -11.28 2.80
N ARG A 44 -0.16 -12.25 2.64
CA ARG A 44 -0.27 -13.28 1.60
C ARG A 44 -1.46 -14.21 1.80
N THR A 45 -1.95 -14.32 3.04
CA THR A 45 -3.14 -15.11 3.37
C THR A 45 -4.14 -14.31 4.20
N GLY A 46 -5.40 -14.79 4.25
CA GLY A 46 -6.49 -14.16 4.98
C GLY A 46 -7.30 -13.14 4.15
N PRO A 47 -8.16 -12.33 4.80
CA PRO A 47 -9.11 -11.44 4.12
C PRO A 47 -8.47 -10.33 3.28
N LEU A 48 -7.21 -9.99 3.53
CA LEU A 48 -6.47 -8.95 2.82
C LEU A 48 -5.53 -9.53 1.74
N ALA A 49 -5.63 -10.84 1.42
CA ALA A 49 -4.72 -11.50 0.48
C ALA A 49 -4.70 -10.86 -0.93
N GLY A 50 -5.74 -10.13 -1.31
CA GLY A 50 -5.76 -9.33 -2.55
C GLY A 50 -4.61 -8.32 -2.66
N PHE A 51 -4.15 -7.76 -1.53
CA PHE A 51 -2.98 -6.85 -1.52
C PHE A 51 -1.67 -7.57 -1.87
N ALA A 52 -1.58 -8.87 -1.69
CA ALA A 52 -0.40 -9.69 -1.94
C ALA A 52 -0.49 -10.56 -3.20
N GLU A 53 -1.59 -10.45 -3.97
CA GLU A 53 -1.89 -11.31 -5.12
C GLU A 53 -0.77 -11.36 -6.17
N ALA A 54 -0.02 -10.26 -6.32
CA ALA A 54 1.06 -10.14 -7.28
C ALA A 54 2.47 -10.21 -6.65
N ASP A 55 2.60 -10.45 -5.36
CA ASP A 55 3.89 -10.38 -4.64
C ASP A 55 4.97 -11.26 -5.26
N GLU A 56 4.66 -12.50 -5.58
CA GLU A 56 5.65 -13.43 -6.15
C GLU A 56 6.23 -12.90 -7.47
N HIS A 57 5.36 -12.32 -8.32
CA HIS A 57 5.78 -11.74 -9.58
C HIS A 57 6.62 -10.47 -9.38
N VAL A 58 6.16 -9.56 -8.52
CA VAL A 58 6.88 -8.31 -8.24
C VAL A 58 8.22 -8.60 -7.63
N LEU A 59 8.30 -9.46 -6.60
CA LEU A 59 9.55 -9.80 -5.92
C LEU A 59 10.53 -10.50 -6.88
N ALA A 60 10.07 -11.39 -7.75
CA ALA A 60 10.93 -12.00 -8.75
C ALA A 60 11.52 -10.97 -9.74
N GLY A 61 10.73 -9.96 -10.15
CA GLY A 61 11.22 -8.85 -10.96
C GLY A 61 12.23 -7.97 -10.23
N ILE A 62 12.02 -7.72 -8.94
CA ILE A 62 12.93 -6.96 -8.08
C ILE A 62 14.24 -7.72 -7.85
N ASP A 63 14.18 -9.03 -7.56
CA ASP A 63 15.37 -9.87 -7.42
C ASP A 63 16.21 -9.85 -8.70
N ALA A 64 15.57 -9.93 -9.87
CA ALA A 64 16.25 -9.81 -11.15
C ALA A 64 16.90 -8.43 -11.35
N ALA A 65 16.25 -7.35 -10.92
CA ALA A 65 16.78 -5.99 -11.01
C ALA A 65 17.97 -5.75 -10.04
N PHE A 66 18.04 -6.50 -8.94
CA PHE A 66 19.12 -6.43 -7.96
C PHE A 66 20.24 -7.46 -8.21
N ALA A 67 20.13 -8.30 -9.24
CA ALA A 67 21.08 -9.41 -9.47
C ALA A 67 22.55 -8.96 -9.60
N ASP A 68 22.80 -7.78 -10.18
CA ASP A 68 24.14 -7.20 -10.30
C ASP A 68 24.56 -6.40 -9.04
N GLY A 69 23.71 -6.36 -8.02
CA GLY A 69 23.88 -5.57 -6.80
C GLY A 69 23.61 -4.07 -7.00
N VAL A 70 23.60 -3.33 -5.90
CA VAL A 70 23.40 -1.88 -5.87
C VAL A 70 24.72 -1.18 -5.61
N PRO A 71 25.17 -0.27 -6.51
CA PRO A 71 26.40 0.46 -6.29
C PRO A 71 26.23 1.52 -5.19
N ASN A 72 27.20 1.56 -4.24
CA ASN A 72 27.30 2.59 -3.22
C ASN A 72 28.78 2.82 -2.90
N ASN A 73 29.26 4.07 -2.90
CA ASN A 73 30.62 4.48 -2.52
C ASN A 73 31.74 3.61 -3.14
N GLY A 74 31.60 3.24 -4.44
CA GLY A 74 32.58 2.46 -5.19
C GLY A 74 32.58 0.96 -4.88
N LYS A 75 31.62 0.46 -4.09
CA LYS A 75 31.35 -0.97 -3.84
C LYS A 75 30.02 -1.36 -4.49
N SER A 76 29.82 -2.64 -4.73
CA SER A 76 28.50 -3.20 -5.08
C SER A 76 28.00 -4.02 -3.91
N TYR A 77 26.74 -3.78 -3.52
CA TYR A 77 26.09 -4.48 -2.43
C TYR A 77 25.03 -5.44 -2.99
N GLY A 78 25.08 -6.71 -2.61
CA GLY A 78 23.97 -7.63 -2.87
C GLY A 78 22.74 -7.19 -2.09
N VAL A 79 21.56 -7.54 -2.58
CA VAL A 79 20.29 -7.32 -1.86
C VAL A 79 19.60 -8.65 -1.68
N GLU A 80 19.24 -8.99 -0.45
CA GLU A 80 18.50 -10.19 -0.08
C GLU A 80 17.12 -9.76 0.46
N ILE A 81 16.04 -10.20 -0.17
CA ILE A 81 14.67 -9.89 0.27
C ILE A 81 14.12 -11.06 1.06
N ILE A 82 13.80 -10.84 2.34
CA ILE A 82 13.22 -11.85 3.24
C ILE A 82 11.75 -11.50 3.45
N SER A 83 10.84 -12.28 2.86
CA SER A 83 9.41 -12.00 2.88
C SER A 83 8.66 -12.89 3.86
N LYS A 84 7.83 -12.27 4.74
CA LYS A 84 6.98 -12.97 5.71
C LYS A 84 5.51 -12.58 5.57
N ASP A 85 4.62 -13.54 5.88
CA ASP A 85 3.17 -13.39 5.79
C ASP A 85 2.59 -12.88 7.11
N SER A 86 1.91 -11.73 7.06
CA SER A 86 1.15 -11.17 8.20
C SER A 86 -0.17 -11.92 8.47
N GLN A 87 -0.60 -12.80 7.56
CA GLN A 87 -1.86 -13.52 7.64
C GLN A 87 -3.09 -12.60 7.81
N SER A 88 -3.01 -11.38 7.30
CA SER A 88 -4.05 -10.35 7.48
C SER A 88 -4.38 -10.06 8.96
N ASN A 89 -3.43 -10.26 9.87
CA ASN A 89 -3.61 -10.15 11.31
C ASN A 89 -2.59 -9.18 11.91
N PRO A 90 -3.02 -8.17 12.69
CA PRO A 90 -2.13 -7.16 13.25
C PRO A 90 -1.09 -7.72 14.23
N ASN A 91 -1.47 -8.70 15.07
CA ASN A 91 -0.53 -9.33 15.99
C ASN A 91 0.54 -10.14 15.25
N ARG A 92 0.12 -10.87 14.19
CA ARG A 92 1.06 -11.61 13.35
C ARG A 92 1.97 -10.66 12.56
N ALA A 93 1.46 -9.54 12.10
CA ALA A 93 2.26 -8.51 11.42
C ALA A 93 3.39 -8.00 12.34
N ALA A 94 3.08 -7.68 13.60
CA ALA A 94 4.08 -7.30 14.61
C ALA A 94 5.09 -8.42 14.88
N GLU A 95 4.61 -9.67 15.06
CA GLU A 95 5.44 -10.83 15.32
C GLU A 95 6.45 -11.08 14.18
N VAL A 96 5.99 -11.14 12.93
CA VAL A 96 6.88 -11.39 11.79
C VAL A 96 7.83 -10.21 11.52
N ALA A 97 7.44 -8.99 11.85
CA ALA A 97 8.34 -7.84 11.78
C ALA A 97 9.47 -7.96 12.84
N ALA A 98 9.11 -8.32 14.07
CA ALA A 98 10.10 -8.58 15.12
C ALA A 98 11.04 -9.74 14.75
N ASP A 99 10.51 -10.81 14.15
CA ASP A 99 11.33 -11.94 13.66
C ASP A 99 12.32 -11.51 12.55
N LEU A 100 11.87 -10.65 11.60
CA LEU A 100 12.76 -10.09 10.57
C LEU A 100 13.88 -9.25 11.18
N ILE A 101 13.55 -8.43 12.17
CA ILE A 101 14.48 -7.49 12.80
C ILE A 101 15.46 -8.22 13.73
N LEU A 102 14.95 -9.08 14.62
CA LEU A 102 15.74 -9.67 15.70
C LEU A 102 16.32 -11.05 15.35
N GLY A 103 15.67 -11.78 14.45
CA GLY A 103 16.06 -13.12 14.04
C GLY A 103 16.81 -13.15 12.71
N ASP A 104 16.27 -12.49 11.69
CA ASP A 104 16.89 -12.43 10.36
C ASP A 104 17.89 -11.27 10.22
N GLU A 105 17.91 -10.34 11.20
CA GLU A 105 18.82 -9.18 11.27
C GLU A 105 18.76 -8.32 9.99
N VAL A 106 17.53 -7.95 9.57
CA VAL A 106 17.35 -7.11 8.39
C VAL A 106 17.86 -5.68 8.63
N ASP A 107 18.45 -5.08 7.60
CA ASP A 107 19.01 -3.72 7.63
C ASP A 107 17.93 -2.66 7.38
N LEU A 108 16.86 -3.02 6.65
CA LEU A 108 15.71 -2.18 6.33
C LEU A 108 14.46 -3.05 6.19
N ILE A 109 13.28 -2.53 6.55
CA ILE A 109 12.01 -3.25 6.44
C ILE A 109 11.02 -2.47 5.57
N VAL A 110 10.24 -3.18 4.77
CA VAL A 110 9.16 -2.61 3.95
C VAL A 110 7.85 -3.34 4.18
N ALA A 111 6.73 -2.61 4.12
CA ALA A 111 5.39 -3.18 4.20
C ALA A 111 4.38 -2.41 3.35
N ALA A 112 3.42 -3.13 2.78
CA ALA A 112 2.37 -2.58 1.92
C ALA A 112 1.06 -3.33 2.15
N SER A 113 0.13 -2.71 2.85
CA SER A 113 -1.22 -3.22 3.12
C SER A 113 -2.06 -2.16 3.86
N THR A 114 -3.18 -2.59 4.46
CA THR A 114 -4.02 -1.74 5.30
C THR A 114 -3.31 -1.28 6.58
N PRO A 115 -3.79 -0.22 7.27
CA PRO A 115 -3.18 0.25 8.51
C PRO A 115 -3.07 -0.82 9.58
N ASP A 116 -4.06 -1.73 9.67
CA ASP A 116 -4.08 -2.80 10.68
C ASP A 116 -2.88 -3.76 10.60
N THR A 117 -2.30 -3.95 9.40
CA THR A 117 -1.14 -4.82 9.21
C THR A 117 0.15 -4.06 8.87
N THR A 118 0.07 -2.79 8.48
CA THR A 118 1.22 -1.93 8.18
C THR A 118 1.75 -1.21 9.42
N ASN A 119 0.84 -0.65 10.25
CA ASN A 119 1.23 0.07 11.46
C ASN A 119 2.03 -0.79 12.45
N PRO A 120 1.62 -2.06 12.76
CA PRO A 120 2.41 -2.89 13.65
C PRO A 120 3.83 -3.18 13.15
N VAL A 121 4.03 -3.28 11.84
CA VAL A 121 5.37 -3.43 11.25
C VAL A 121 6.21 -2.19 11.48
N ALA A 122 5.66 -1.02 11.17
CA ALA A 122 6.33 0.26 11.37
C ALA A 122 6.62 0.54 12.85
N ASP A 123 5.72 0.14 13.77
CA ASP A 123 5.96 0.28 15.21
C ASP A 123 7.10 -0.62 15.70
N GLN A 124 7.19 -1.87 15.21
CA GLN A 124 8.34 -2.74 15.51
C GLN A 124 9.66 -2.16 14.97
N ALA A 125 9.64 -1.59 13.77
CA ALA A 125 10.80 -0.94 13.18
C ALA A 125 11.23 0.29 13.99
N GLU A 126 10.29 1.15 14.40
CA GLU A 126 10.56 2.34 15.21
C GLU A 126 11.17 1.99 16.57
N ILE A 127 10.61 0.99 17.28
CA ILE A 127 11.08 0.55 18.60
C ILE A 127 12.47 -0.09 18.54
N ASN A 128 12.77 -0.78 17.45
CA ASN A 128 14.04 -1.49 17.28
C ASN A 128 15.09 -0.69 16.48
N GLU A 129 14.80 0.59 16.18
CA GLU A 129 15.71 1.49 15.47
C GLU A 129 16.13 0.98 14.09
N VAL A 130 15.18 0.37 13.34
CA VAL A 130 15.39 -0.12 11.97
C VAL A 130 14.68 0.78 10.98
N PRO A 131 15.36 1.26 9.92
CA PRO A 131 14.71 2.03 8.85
C PRO A 131 13.52 1.29 8.25
N CYS A 132 12.39 1.97 8.06
CA CYS A 132 11.18 1.37 7.54
C CYS A 132 10.50 2.26 6.52
N ILE A 133 10.07 1.68 5.40
CA ILE A 133 9.30 2.36 4.37
C ILE A 133 8.00 1.60 4.14
N THR A 134 6.87 2.31 4.17
CA THR A 134 5.54 1.70 4.05
C THR A 134 4.66 2.41 3.04
N THR A 135 3.63 1.71 2.55
CA THR A 135 2.64 2.23 1.60
C THR A 135 1.31 1.47 1.69
N ASP A 136 0.38 1.72 0.77
CA ASP A 136 -0.91 1.05 0.53
C ASP A 136 -2.00 1.34 1.57
N CYS A 137 -1.83 2.33 2.44
CA CYS A 137 -2.91 2.82 3.29
C CYS A 137 -2.91 4.35 3.39
N PRO A 138 -4.07 4.99 3.59
CA PRO A 138 -4.13 6.44 3.74
C PRO A 138 -3.21 6.93 4.87
N TRP A 139 -2.55 8.07 4.64
CA TRP A 139 -1.52 8.51 5.58
C TRP A 139 -2.07 8.86 6.98
N GLN A 140 -3.32 9.30 7.10
CA GLN A 140 -3.90 9.66 8.40
C GLN A 140 -4.03 8.47 9.35
N PRO A 141 -4.67 7.32 8.97
CA PRO A 141 -4.68 6.16 9.83
C PRO A 141 -3.28 5.56 10.07
N TYR A 142 -2.34 5.72 9.13
CA TYR A 142 -0.94 5.37 9.38
C TYR A 142 -0.33 6.28 10.45
N PHE A 143 -0.38 7.60 10.27
CA PHE A 143 0.33 8.56 11.11
C PHE A 143 -0.33 8.73 12.48
N PHE A 144 -1.63 9.09 12.48
CA PHE A 144 -2.36 9.33 13.74
C PHE A 144 -2.73 8.03 14.45
N GLY A 145 -2.96 6.94 13.72
CA GLY A 145 -3.19 5.61 14.31
C GLY A 145 -1.99 5.10 15.12
N ARG A 146 -0.79 5.56 14.79
CA ARG A 146 0.47 5.32 15.51
C ARG A 146 0.83 6.43 16.52
N ASN A 147 -0.10 7.33 16.82
CA ASN A 147 0.11 8.50 17.69
C ASN A 147 1.21 9.46 17.18
N GLY A 148 1.40 9.60 15.87
CA GLY A 148 2.37 10.51 15.27
C GLY A 148 2.13 11.95 15.71
N ASN A 149 3.20 12.65 16.11
CA ASN A 149 3.17 14.06 16.43
C ASN A 149 3.47 14.89 15.16
N PRO A 150 2.56 15.73 14.65
CA PRO A 150 2.79 16.51 13.43
C PRO A 150 3.97 17.48 13.50
N ALA A 151 4.46 17.82 14.70
CA ALA A 151 5.64 18.68 14.86
C ALA A 151 6.97 17.91 14.81
N GLU A 152 6.98 16.61 15.08
CA GLU A 152 8.19 15.80 15.26
C GLU A 152 8.27 14.63 14.28
N GLY A 153 7.14 13.96 14.01
CA GLY A 153 7.08 12.75 13.18
C GLY A 153 7.60 11.52 13.91
N PHE A 154 8.18 10.62 13.14
CA PHE A 154 8.86 9.40 13.58
C PHE A 154 10.35 9.50 13.28
N GLN A 155 11.18 8.69 13.93
CA GLN A 155 12.61 8.73 13.71
C GLN A 155 13.04 7.79 12.57
N TYR A 156 12.52 6.56 12.54
CA TYR A 156 12.99 5.50 11.64
C TYR A 156 12.01 5.14 10.54
N THR A 157 10.74 5.56 10.62
CA THR A 157 9.68 5.07 9.74
C THR A 157 9.11 6.15 8.83
N TYR A 158 8.93 5.81 7.55
CA TYR A 158 8.48 6.70 6.48
C TYR A 158 7.35 6.05 5.70
N HIS A 159 6.44 6.88 5.17
CA HIS A 159 5.26 6.43 4.46
C HIS A 159 4.98 7.24 3.21
N PHE A 160 4.64 6.60 2.11
CA PHE A 160 4.20 7.29 0.90
C PHE A 160 2.88 6.70 0.41
N PHE A 161 1.83 7.48 0.46
CA PHE A 161 0.51 7.16 -0.08
C PHE A 161 -0.37 8.40 -0.06
N TRP A 162 -1.52 8.35 -0.71
CA TRP A 162 -2.54 9.41 -0.65
C TRP A 162 -3.21 9.47 0.73
N GLY A 163 -4.00 10.53 0.97
CA GLY A 163 -4.71 10.73 2.21
C GLY A 163 -6.23 10.69 2.10
N LEU A 164 -6.89 10.75 3.25
CA LEU A 164 -8.36 10.80 3.32
C LEU A 164 -8.91 12.00 2.54
N GLU A 165 -8.23 13.15 2.60
CA GLU A 165 -8.61 14.33 1.83
C GLU A 165 -8.64 14.08 0.33
N ASP A 166 -7.73 13.24 -0.17
CA ASP A 166 -7.62 12.93 -1.60
C ASP A 166 -8.75 12.00 -2.05
N VAL A 167 -9.03 10.94 -1.29
CA VAL A 167 -10.11 9.99 -1.64
C VAL A 167 -11.48 10.65 -1.50
N ILE A 168 -11.68 11.47 -0.48
CA ILE A 168 -12.93 12.24 -0.29
C ILE A 168 -13.14 13.18 -1.47
N ALA A 169 -12.13 13.96 -1.87
CA ALA A 169 -12.22 14.87 -3.00
C ALA A 169 -12.54 14.14 -4.30
N ASN A 170 -11.85 13.03 -4.59
CA ASN A 170 -12.11 12.22 -5.78
C ASN A 170 -13.52 11.60 -5.79
N PHE A 171 -14.04 11.17 -4.64
CA PHE A 171 -15.40 10.61 -4.56
C PHE A 171 -16.45 11.71 -4.72
N LEU A 172 -16.23 12.88 -4.12
CA LEU A 172 -17.12 14.03 -4.32
C LEU A 172 -17.19 14.45 -5.79
N ASP A 173 -16.06 14.47 -6.50
CA ASP A 173 -16.03 14.79 -7.93
C ASP A 173 -16.77 13.73 -8.76
N LEU A 174 -16.56 12.45 -8.45
CA LEU A 174 -17.23 11.34 -9.13
C LEU A 174 -18.75 11.41 -8.96
N TRP A 175 -19.24 11.74 -7.74
CA TRP A 175 -20.68 11.83 -7.46
C TRP A 175 -21.28 13.15 -7.92
N GLY A 176 -20.53 14.26 -7.84
CA GLY A 176 -21.01 15.59 -8.17
C GLY A 176 -21.50 15.74 -9.61
N GLY A 177 -20.85 15.02 -10.55
CA GLY A 177 -21.24 15.00 -11.96
C GLY A 177 -22.34 13.99 -12.31
N SER A 178 -22.75 13.11 -11.38
CA SER A 178 -23.63 11.97 -11.66
C SER A 178 -25.10 12.29 -11.82
N GLY A 179 -25.56 13.40 -11.24
CA GLY A 179 -27.00 13.80 -11.25
C GLY A 179 -27.89 12.98 -10.30
N VAL A 180 -27.31 12.14 -9.42
CA VAL A 180 -28.07 11.35 -8.42
C VAL A 180 -28.40 12.17 -7.18
N ALA A 181 -29.32 11.67 -6.35
CA ALA A 181 -29.66 12.31 -5.07
C ALA A 181 -28.43 12.33 -4.14
N ARG A 182 -28.25 13.43 -3.41
CA ARG A 182 -27.09 13.66 -2.53
C ARG A 182 -27.25 13.01 -1.16
N THR A 183 -27.83 11.79 -1.12
CA THR A 183 -27.98 10.99 0.10
C THR A 183 -27.09 9.77 0.00
N VAL A 184 -26.13 9.68 0.92
CA VAL A 184 -25.01 8.74 0.90
C VAL A 184 -25.15 7.74 2.05
N ALA A 185 -25.16 6.45 1.73
CA ALA A 185 -25.07 5.36 2.67
C ALA A 185 -23.60 5.10 3.06
N GLY A 186 -23.26 5.17 4.34
CA GLY A 186 -21.93 4.96 4.86
C GLY A 186 -21.75 3.57 5.46
N LEU A 187 -20.70 2.85 5.02
CA LEU A 187 -20.33 1.52 5.50
C LEU A 187 -18.88 1.52 5.98
N PHE A 188 -18.68 1.79 7.26
CA PHE A 188 -17.37 1.91 7.87
C PHE A 188 -17.15 0.80 8.92
N PRO A 189 -16.16 -0.10 8.73
CA PRO A 189 -15.86 -1.15 9.71
C PRO A 189 -15.26 -0.59 11.00
N ASN A 190 -15.32 -1.37 12.07
CA ASN A 190 -14.62 -1.10 13.31
C ASN A 190 -13.16 -1.61 13.22
N ASP A 191 -12.40 -1.04 12.31
CA ASP A 191 -10.96 -1.22 12.14
C ASP A 191 -10.28 0.15 12.02
N ALA A 192 -8.96 0.19 11.88
CA ALA A 192 -8.21 1.44 11.82
C ALA A 192 -8.65 2.34 10.64
N ASP A 193 -8.87 1.75 9.47
CA ASP A 193 -9.35 2.45 8.29
C ASP A 193 -10.78 2.96 8.45
N GLY A 194 -11.71 2.08 8.83
CA GLY A 194 -13.13 2.42 8.96
C GLY A 194 -13.36 3.51 10.00
N ASN A 195 -12.61 3.47 11.09
CA ASN A 195 -12.64 4.51 12.12
C ASN A 195 -12.10 5.84 11.59
N ALA A 196 -11.06 5.82 10.73
CA ALA A 196 -10.52 7.02 10.09
C ALA A 196 -11.46 7.58 9.01
N TRP A 197 -12.01 6.74 8.14
CA TRP A 197 -12.94 7.14 7.09
C TRP A 197 -14.24 7.73 7.65
N GLY A 198 -14.80 7.12 8.68
CA GLY A 198 -15.98 7.61 9.36
C GLY A 198 -15.72 8.61 10.49
N HIS A 199 -14.47 9.12 10.65
CA HIS A 199 -14.15 10.11 11.67
C HIS A 199 -14.88 11.43 11.40
N PRO A 200 -15.58 12.02 12.40
CA PRO A 200 -16.44 13.18 12.18
C PRO A 200 -15.74 14.40 11.59
N GLU A 201 -14.47 14.65 11.93
CA GLU A 201 -13.72 15.82 11.50
C GLU A 201 -12.71 15.53 10.38
N LEU A 202 -12.08 14.36 10.39
CA LEU A 202 -10.98 14.01 9.47
C LEU A 202 -11.43 13.09 8.33
N GLY A 203 -12.58 12.42 8.50
CA GLY A 203 -13.14 11.49 7.53
C GLY A 203 -14.23 12.10 6.66
N PHE A 204 -15.08 11.26 6.10
CA PHE A 204 -16.15 11.62 5.17
C PHE A 204 -17.24 12.53 5.74
N PRO A 205 -17.69 12.43 7.04
CA PRO A 205 -18.87 13.13 7.50
C PRO A 205 -18.85 14.64 7.25
N LYS A 206 -17.78 15.33 7.66
CA LYS A 206 -17.70 16.79 7.55
C LYS A 206 -17.58 17.28 6.10
N PRO A 207 -16.67 16.78 5.25
CA PRO A 207 -16.60 17.21 3.85
C PRO A 207 -17.86 16.90 3.04
N LEU A 208 -18.55 15.80 3.32
CA LEU A 208 -19.83 15.49 2.68
C LEU A 208 -20.87 16.54 3.02
N ALA A 209 -21.02 16.91 4.30
CA ALA A 209 -21.95 17.94 4.75
C ALA A 209 -21.62 19.30 4.11
N GLU A 210 -20.36 19.68 4.05
CA GLU A 210 -19.89 20.93 3.41
C GLU A 210 -20.17 20.96 1.91
N ALA A 211 -20.11 19.81 1.23
CA ALA A 211 -20.46 19.65 -0.17
C ALA A 211 -21.98 19.48 -0.43
N GLY A 212 -22.80 19.52 0.62
CA GLY A 212 -24.25 19.40 0.53
C GLY A 212 -24.75 17.96 0.32
N PHE A 213 -23.96 16.96 0.73
CA PHE A 213 -24.39 15.58 0.79
C PHE A 213 -24.87 15.23 2.22
N MET A 214 -25.88 14.39 2.32
CA MET A 214 -26.36 13.86 3.59
C MET A 214 -25.82 12.43 3.77
N LEU A 215 -24.95 12.24 4.75
CA LEU A 215 -24.43 10.91 5.10
C LEU A 215 -25.38 10.22 6.09
N VAL A 216 -25.76 9.00 5.76
CA VAL A 216 -26.47 8.07 6.64
C VAL A 216 -25.44 7.04 7.14
N ASP A 217 -25.01 7.21 8.38
CA ASP A 217 -24.01 6.35 9.04
C ASP A 217 -24.66 5.66 10.25
N PRO A 218 -25.12 4.41 10.14
CA PRO A 218 -25.72 3.67 11.26
C PRO A 218 -24.70 3.26 12.36
N GLY A 219 -23.45 3.59 12.18
CA GLY A 219 -22.35 3.23 13.09
C GLY A 219 -21.41 2.18 12.53
N ARG A 220 -20.40 1.82 13.32
CA ARG A 220 -19.35 0.87 12.92
C ARG A 220 -19.83 -0.56 13.00
N TYR A 221 -19.58 -1.36 11.97
CA TYR A 221 -19.78 -2.82 12.01
C TYR A 221 -18.45 -3.54 12.29
N GLN A 222 -18.53 -4.75 12.83
CA GLN A 222 -17.34 -5.59 13.01
C GLN A 222 -16.92 -6.22 11.67
N PRO A 223 -15.63 -6.22 11.30
CA PRO A 223 -15.16 -6.94 10.12
C PRO A 223 -15.58 -8.41 10.13
N LEU A 224 -15.81 -8.99 8.96
CA LEU A 224 -16.40 -10.31 8.72
C LEU A 224 -17.85 -10.40 9.20
N ASN A 225 -18.61 -9.31 9.00
CA ASN A 225 -20.02 -9.25 9.31
C ASN A 225 -20.85 -10.06 8.31
N ASP A 226 -21.75 -10.90 8.80
CA ASP A 226 -22.63 -11.76 8.02
C ASP A 226 -24.06 -11.20 7.84
N ASP A 227 -24.39 -10.08 8.52
CA ASP A 227 -25.70 -9.44 8.44
C ASP A 227 -25.64 -7.92 8.35
N PHE A 228 -26.01 -7.38 7.18
CA PHE A 228 -26.14 -5.95 6.91
C PHE A 228 -27.58 -5.46 6.85
N SER A 229 -28.56 -6.27 7.27
CA SER A 229 -29.99 -5.98 7.09
C SER A 229 -30.42 -4.66 7.73
N ASN A 230 -29.91 -4.34 8.93
CA ASN A 230 -30.23 -3.09 9.61
C ASN A 230 -29.65 -1.86 8.89
N TYR A 231 -28.45 -1.99 8.33
CA TYR A 231 -27.82 -0.94 7.51
C TYR A 231 -28.65 -0.69 6.25
N ILE A 232 -28.99 -1.75 5.53
CA ILE A 232 -29.81 -1.68 4.30
C ILE A 232 -31.18 -1.06 4.57
N ALA A 233 -31.83 -1.43 5.68
CA ALA A 233 -33.11 -0.84 6.08
C ALA A 233 -33.00 0.68 6.29
N ALA A 234 -31.99 1.14 7.03
CA ALA A 234 -31.75 2.57 7.25
C ALA A 234 -31.46 3.31 5.94
N PHE A 235 -30.67 2.72 5.03
CA PHE A 235 -30.37 3.32 3.73
C PHE A 235 -31.59 3.45 2.82
N LYS A 236 -32.47 2.46 2.83
CA LYS A 236 -33.73 2.46 2.08
C LYS A 236 -34.68 3.53 2.64
N GLU A 237 -34.81 3.60 3.96
CA GLU A 237 -35.67 4.59 4.63
C GLU A 237 -35.24 6.02 4.31
N ALA A 238 -33.91 6.27 4.28
CA ALA A 238 -33.35 7.56 3.94
C ALA A 238 -33.30 7.87 2.43
N GLY A 239 -33.64 6.92 1.57
CA GLY A 239 -33.59 7.06 0.11
C GLY A 239 -32.17 7.25 -0.43
N CYS A 240 -31.20 6.52 0.10
CA CYS A 240 -29.81 6.61 -0.35
C CYS A 240 -29.64 6.12 -1.79
N GLU A 241 -29.13 6.99 -2.66
CA GLU A 241 -28.77 6.61 -4.04
C GLU A 241 -27.27 6.38 -4.24
N ILE A 242 -26.45 6.81 -3.28
CA ILE A 242 -25.00 6.58 -3.27
C ILE A 242 -24.68 5.67 -2.08
N VAL A 243 -23.75 4.73 -2.28
CA VAL A 243 -23.15 3.93 -1.21
C VAL A 243 -21.65 4.19 -1.20
N THR A 244 -21.08 4.41 -0.02
CA THR A 244 -19.64 4.54 0.18
C THR A 244 -19.16 3.79 1.42
N GLY A 245 -17.87 3.55 1.50
CA GLY A 245 -17.20 2.88 2.60
C GLY A 245 -15.86 2.29 2.20
N ASN A 246 -15.24 1.58 3.14
CA ASN A 246 -13.96 0.92 2.91
C ASN A 246 -13.98 -0.51 3.45
N MET A 247 -14.79 -1.32 2.85
CA MET A 247 -15.07 -2.71 3.25
C MET A 247 -13.96 -3.67 2.81
N ILE A 248 -13.73 -4.74 3.57
CA ILE A 248 -12.96 -5.88 3.06
C ILE A 248 -13.80 -6.69 2.05
N PRO A 249 -13.17 -7.45 1.12
CA PRO A 249 -13.90 -8.19 0.08
C PRO A 249 -15.05 -9.10 0.57
N PRO A 250 -14.90 -9.91 1.64
CA PRO A 250 -16.01 -10.73 2.15
C PRO A 250 -17.22 -9.93 2.61
N ASP A 251 -16.97 -8.81 3.32
CA ASP A 251 -18.05 -7.96 3.85
C ASP A 251 -18.82 -7.29 2.71
N PHE A 252 -18.11 -6.78 1.69
CA PHE A 252 -18.76 -6.21 0.52
C PHE A 252 -19.61 -7.25 -0.24
N ALA A 253 -19.08 -8.44 -0.43
CA ALA A 253 -19.83 -9.52 -1.11
C ALA A 253 -21.13 -9.86 -0.36
N THR A 254 -21.07 -9.92 0.97
CA THR A 254 -22.24 -10.14 1.83
C THR A 254 -23.22 -8.98 1.74
N PHE A 255 -22.77 -7.75 1.94
CA PHE A 255 -23.60 -6.55 1.81
C PHE A 255 -24.26 -6.48 0.44
N TRP A 256 -23.50 -6.66 -0.64
CA TRP A 256 -24.00 -6.53 -2.01
C TRP A 256 -25.01 -7.61 -2.37
N ALA A 257 -24.86 -8.83 -1.82
CA ALA A 257 -25.84 -9.89 -1.96
C ALA A 257 -27.15 -9.54 -1.22
N GLN A 258 -27.06 -9.09 0.04
CA GLN A 258 -28.22 -8.74 0.85
C GLN A 258 -28.93 -7.48 0.33
N ALA A 259 -28.21 -6.51 -0.23
CA ALA A 259 -28.78 -5.34 -0.89
C ALA A 259 -29.71 -5.76 -2.04
N ALA A 260 -29.25 -6.68 -2.90
CA ALA A 260 -30.07 -7.20 -3.98
C ALA A 260 -31.30 -7.99 -3.47
N GLN A 261 -31.14 -8.83 -2.43
CA GLN A 261 -32.24 -9.60 -1.83
C GLN A 261 -33.30 -8.71 -1.20
N GLN A 262 -32.91 -7.56 -0.64
CA GLN A 262 -33.80 -6.61 0.00
C GLN A 262 -34.28 -5.50 -0.95
N ASP A 263 -34.01 -5.63 -2.26
CA ASP A 263 -34.39 -4.63 -3.27
C ASP A 263 -33.86 -3.20 -2.96
N PHE A 264 -32.64 -3.12 -2.44
CA PHE A 264 -31.90 -1.87 -2.30
C PHE A 264 -31.07 -1.65 -3.57
N ARG A 265 -31.39 -0.58 -4.33
CA ARG A 265 -30.82 -0.30 -5.65
C ARG A 265 -30.19 1.08 -5.70
N PRO A 266 -28.99 1.24 -5.14
CA PRO A 266 -28.24 2.49 -5.27
C PRO A 266 -27.86 2.73 -6.74
N LYS A 267 -27.69 4.00 -7.11
CA LYS A 267 -27.29 4.42 -8.45
C LYS A 267 -25.75 4.46 -8.62
N VAL A 268 -25.04 4.71 -7.52
CA VAL A 268 -23.59 4.74 -7.47
C VAL A 268 -23.13 3.97 -6.24
N VAL A 269 -22.15 3.09 -6.42
CA VAL A 269 -21.54 2.34 -5.32
C VAL A 269 -20.03 2.50 -5.41
N THR A 270 -19.46 3.23 -4.45
CA THR A 270 -18.04 3.61 -4.42
C THR A 270 -17.42 3.08 -3.13
N ILE A 271 -16.72 1.96 -3.22
CA ILE A 271 -16.18 1.26 -2.05
C ILE A 271 -14.67 1.11 -2.18
N GLY A 272 -13.96 1.61 -1.18
CA GLY A 272 -12.54 1.35 -0.99
C GLY A 272 -12.23 -0.06 -0.52
N LYS A 273 -10.96 -0.46 -0.61
CA LYS A 273 -10.45 -1.81 -0.27
C LYS A 273 -11.04 -2.93 -1.13
N ALA A 274 -12.34 -3.24 -0.96
CA ALA A 274 -12.96 -4.41 -1.62
C ALA A 274 -12.92 -4.33 -3.14
N LEU A 275 -13.14 -3.15 -3.71
CA LEU A 275 -13.25 -2.97 -5.15
C LEU A 275 -11.93 -2.62 -5.85
N LEU A 276 -10.80 -2.82 -5.17
CA LEU A 276 -9.46 -2.61 -5.74
C LEU A 276 -9.01 -3.77 -6.63
N PHE A 277 -9.58 -4.97 -6.45
CA PHE A 277 -9.04 -6.21 -6.99
C PHE A 277 -9.93 -6.79 -8.09
N PRO A 278 -9.36 -7.07 -9.29
CA PRO A 278 -10.10 -7.71 -10.39
C PRO A 278 -10.78 -9.02 -9.97
N SER A 279 -10.12 -9.84 -9.15
CA SER A 279 -10.66 -11.11 -8.67
C SER A 279 -11.97 -10.97 -7.89
N VAL A 280 -12.12 -9.89 -7.12
CA VAL A 280 -13.37 -9.57 -6.41
C VAL A 280 -14.48 -9.23 -7.41
N ILE A 281 -14.19 -8.35 -8.36
CA ILE A 281 -15.17 -7.93 -9.38
C ILE A 281 -15.64 -9.11 -10.22
N GLU A 282 -14.72 -9.97 -10.64
CA GLU A 282 -15.02 -11.19 -11.40
C GLU A 282 -15.92 -12.14 -10.60
N SER A 283 -15.69 -12.28 -9.29
CA SER A 283 -16.52 -13.12 -8.42
C SER A 283 -17.96 -12.63 -8.28
N LEU A 284 -18.21 -11.33 -8.48
CA LEU A 284 -19.56 -10.75 -8.47
C LEU A 284 -20.33 -10.97 -9.78
N GLY A 285 -19.66 -11.43 -10.84
CA GLY A 285 -20.25 -11.61 -12.16
C GLY A 285 -20.80 -10.29 -12.72
N ASP A 286 -21.96 -10.31 -13.35
CA ASP A 286 -22.58 -9.10 -13.95
C ASP A 286 -22.84 -7.97 -12.92
N ARG A 287 -22.89 -8.28 -11.64
CA ARG A 287 -23.08 -7.30 -10.56
C ARG A 287 -21.81 -6.54 -10.19
N GLY A 288 -20.67 -6.90 -10.78
CA GLY A 288 -19.42 -6.13 -10.71
C GLY A 288 -19.38 -4.96 -11.68
N ASP A 289 -20.22 -4.95 -12.72
CA ASP A 289 -20.27 -3.87 -13.71
C ASP A 289 -20.85 -2.59 -13.10
N GLY A 290 -20.18 -1.47 -13.32
CA GLY A 290 -20.60 -0.17 -12.82
C GLY A 290 -20.18 0.17 -11.39
N LEU A 291 -19.54 -0.73 -10.65
CA LEU A 291 -19.00 -0.43 -9.32
C LEU A 291 -17.80 0.51 -9.42
N THR A 292 -17.64 1.41 -8.46
CA THR A 292 -16.61 2.46 -8.47
C THR A 292 -15.69 2.35 -7.26
N SER A 293 -14.45 2.83 -7.41
CA SER A 293 -13.44 2.84 -6.34
C SER A 293 -12.41 3.95 -6.58
N GLU A 294 -11.56 4.17 -5.60
CA GLU A 294 -10.31 4.89 -5.78
C GLU A 294 -9.35 4.12 -6.70
N ILE A 295 -8.54 4.87 -7.43
CA ILE A 295 -7.53 4.33 -8.34
C ILE A 295 -6.19 4.98 -8.03
N TRP A 296 -5.26 4.19 -7.52
CA TRP A 296 -3.91 4.62 -7.15
C TRP A 296 -2.90 4.31 -8.25
N TRP A 297 -3.15 3.28 -9.04
CA TRP A 297 -2.29 2.87 -10.13
C TRP A 297 -3.05 2.06 -11.18
N THR A 298 -2.70 2.27 -12.45
CA THR A 298 -3.21 1.52 -13.61
C THR A 298 -2.13 1.46 -14.69
N PRO A 299 -2.26 0.60 -15.71
CA PRO A 299 -1.41 0.60 -16.89
C PRO A 299 -1.37 1.93 -17.66
N THR A 300 -2.34 2.82 -17.42
CA THR A 300 -2.42 4.13 -18.08
C THR A 300 -1.77 5.26 -17.30
N HIS A 301 -1.22 4.99 -16.11
CA HIS A 301 -0.43 5.98 -15.38
C HIS A 301 0.82 6.35 -16.19
N PRO A 302 1.13 7.67 -16.32
CA PRO A 302 2.19 8.15 -17.21
C PRO A 302 3.59 8.09 -16.57
N PHE A 303 3.80 7.17 -15.62
CA PHE A 303 5.04 7.06 -14.87
C PHE A 303 5.85 5.84 -15.29
N ASN A 304 7.15 5.90 -15.08
CA ASN A 304 8.08 4.82 -15.37
C ASN A 304 8.87 4.45 -14.11
N SER A 305 9.26 3.19 -14.02
CA SER A 305 10.14 2.70 -12.96
C SER A 305 11.51 3.35 -13.03
N SER A 306 12.00 3.90 -11.93
CA SER A 306 13.38 4.34 -11.78
C SER A 306 14.35 3.15 -11.61
N LEU A 307 13.84 1.97 -11.27
CA LEU A 307 14.62 0.75 -11.07
C LEU A 307 14.89 0.02 -12.39
N THR A 308 13.84 -0.19 -13.21
CA THR A 308 13.91 -0.98 -14.45
C THR A 308 13.75 -0.16 -15.73
N GLY A 309 13.25 1.08 -15.63
CA GLY A 309 12.90 1.92 -16.78
C GLY A 309 11.56 1.56 -17.44
N GLU A 310 10.86 0.52 -16.97
CA GLU A 310 9.59 0.08 -17.51
C GLU A 310 8.46 1.07 -17.22
N SER A 311 7.52 1.16 -18.17
CA SER A 311 6.27 1.90 -17.96
C SER A 311 5.29 1.12 -17.10
N ALA A 312 4.30 1.81 -16.50
CA ALA A 312 3.20 1.18 -15.79
C ALA A 312 2.49 0.11 -16.64
N LYS A 313 2.34 0.38 -17.96
CA LYS A 313 1.76 -0.60 -18.88
C LYS A 313 2.63 -1.85 -19.04
N ALA A 314 3.92 -1.70 -19.20
CA ALA A 314 4.83 -2.85 -19.37
C ALA A 314 4.83 -3.74 -18.13
N LEU A 315 4.85 -3.14 -16.92
CA LEU A 315 4.79 -3.86 -15.65
C LEU A 315 3.47 -4.65 -15.50
N ALA A 316 2.33 -4.03 -15.84
CA ALA A 316 1.03 -4.69 -15.80
C ALA A 316 0.90 -5.83 -16.82
N ASP A 317 1.36 -5.60 -18.06
CA ASP A 317 1.35 -6.60 -19.12
C ASP A 317 2.24 -7.79 -18.77
N GLY A 318 3.40 -7.54 -18.17
CA GLY A 318 4.33 -8.56 -17.70
C GLY A 318 3.69 -9.49 -16.65
N TYR A 319 3.00 -8.92 -15.66
CA TYR A 319 2.23 -9.69 -14.69
C TYR A 319 1.13 -10.54 -15.35
N THR A 320 0.34 -9.90 -16.23
CA THR A 320 -0.76 -10.60 -16.91
C THR A 320 -0.24 -11.74 -17.80
N ALA A 321 0.86 -11.52 -18.51
CA ALA A 321 1.47 -12.55 -19.36
C ALA A 321 2.04 -13.73 -18.54
N ALA A 322 2.63 -13.46 -17.38
CA ALA A 322 3.24 -14.48 -16.53
C ALA A 322 2.19 -15.28 -15.74
N SER A 323 1.17 -14.60 -15.19
CA SER A 323 0.19 -15.20 -14.28
C SER A 323 -1.09 -15.70 -14.97
N GLY A 324 -1.41 -15.18 -16.16
CA GLY A 324 -2.70 -15.36 -16.82
C GLY A 324 -3.85 -14.60 -16.13
N ARG A 325 -3.55 -13.73 -15.15
CA ARG A 325 -4.52 -12.98 -14.35
C ARG A 325 -4.52 -11.50 -14.73
N PRO A 326 -5.62 -10.76 -14.55
CA PRO A 326 -5.63 -9.32 -14.71
C PRO A 326 -4.66 -8.65 -13.73
N TRP A 327 -4.06 -7.53 -14.14
CA TRP A 327 -3.23 -6.70 -13.26
C TRP A 327 -4.04 -6.20 -12.04
N THR A 328 -3.34 -5.85 -10.96
CA THR A 328 -3.94 -5.30 -9.74
C THR A 328 -3.16 -4.07 -9.27
N GLN A 329 -3.82 -3.13 -8.62
CA GLN A 329 -3.25 -1.82 -8.24
C GLN A 329 -2.00 -1.92 -7.33
N PRO A 330 -1.91 -2.84 -6.35
CA PRO A 330 -0.73 -2.99 -5.51
C PRO A 330 0.59 -3.26 -6.26
N ILE A 331 0.54 -3.76 -7.49
CA ILE A 331 1.76 -4.02 -8.31
C ILE A 331 2.65 -2.76 -8.37
N GLY A 332 2.07 -1.61 -8.72
CA GLY A 332 2.82 -0.36 -8.86
C GLY A 332 3.46 0.08 -7.55
N PHE A 333 2.71 0.05 -6.47
CA PHE A 333 3.18 0.53 -5.16
C PHE A 333 4.21 -0.40 -4.53
N LYS A 334 4.04 -1.71 -4.64
CA LYS A 334 5.06 -2.67 -4.18
C LYS A 334 6.34 -2.56 -5.00
N HIS A 335 6.24 -2.35 -6.30
CA HIS A 335 7.42 -2.06 -7.11
C HIS A 335 8.10 -0.76 -6.65
N ALA A 336 7.33 0.31 -6.41
CA ALA A 336 7.84 1.60 -5.95
C ALA A 336 8.55 1.53 -4.59
N LEU A 337 8.12 0.66 -3.65
CA LEU A 337 8.85 0.42 -2.41
C LEU A 337 10.31 0.07 -2.68
N PHE A 338 10.56 -0.83 -3.63
CA PHE A 338 11.91 -1.28 -3.94
C PHE A 338 12.69 -0.28 -4.83
N GLU A 339 11.99 0.60 -5.58
CA GLU A 339 12.64 1.75 -6.21
C GLU A 339 13.26 2.67 -5.14
N VAL A 340 12.49 2.95 -4.06
CA VAL A 340 12.97 3.75 -2.93
C VAL A 340 14.08 3.02 -2.17
N VAL A 341 13.93 1.71 -1.92
CA VAL A 341 14.99 0.88 -1.31
C VAL A 341 16.31 0.98 -2.08
N ARG A 342 16.27 0.84 -3.42
CA ARG A 342 17.47 0.97 -4.26
C ARG A 342 18.08 2.36 -4.14
N ASP A 343 17.26 3.41 -4.19
CA ASP A 343 17.71 4.80 -4.06
C ASP A 343 18.41 5.02 -2.70
N VAL A 344 17.80 4.55 -1.60
CA VAL A 344 18.36 4.64 -0.25
C VAL A 344 19.71 3.91 -0.17
N ILE A 345 19.78 2.65 -0.61
CA ILE A 345 21.04 1.88 -0.59
C ILE A 345 22.12 2.61 -1.40
N SER A 346 21.77 3.16 -2.57
CA SER A 346 22.76 3.80 -3.46
C SER A 346 23.34 5.11 -2.92
N ARG A 347 22.60 5.81 -2.03
CA ARG A 347 22.96 7.15 -1.52
C ARG A 347 23.42 7.17 -0.06
N SER A 348 23.13 6.13 0.72
CA SER A 348 23.53 6.10 2.12
C SER A 348 25.01 6.29 2.29
N ALA A 349 25.38 7.19 3.21
CA ALA A 349 26.77 7.47 3.54
C ALA A 349 27.45 6.26 4.21
N ASP A 350 26.68 5.52 5.03
CA ASP A 350 27.08 4.29 5.70
C ASP A 350 25.87 3.33 5.76
N LEU A 351 26.01 2.14 5.21
CA LEU A 351 24.98 1.12 5.18
C LEU A 351 24.95 0.24 6.44
N ASP A 352 25.96 0.36 7.30
CA ASP A 352 25.97 -0.27 8.64
C ASP A 352 25.40 0.64 9.72
N ASP A 353 25.09 1.91 9.41
CA ASP A 353 24.45 2.87 10.31
C ASP A 353 22.98 3.10 9.93
N PRO A 354 21.99 2.65 10.75
CA PRO A 354 20.58 2.89 10.50
C PRO A 354 20.22 4.38 10.30
N MET A 355 20.89 5.29 11.02
CA MET A 355 20.62 6.72 10.89
C MET A 355 21.09 7.29 9.56
N ALA A 356 22.20 6.79 9.00
CA ALA A 356 22.63 7.19 7.66
C ALA A 356 21.64 6.71 6.57
N MET A 357 21.01 5.54 6.74
CA MET A 357 19.91 5.11 5.88
C MET A 357 18.67 5.98 6.06
N VAL A 358 18.30 6.33 7.30
CA VAL A 358 17.19 7.25 7.60
C VAL A 358 17.41 8.61 6.94
N ASP A 359 18.62 9.19 7.03
CA ASP A 359 18.94 10.45 6.36
C ASP A 359 18.82 10.35 4.83
N SER A 360 19.14 9.19 4.27
CA SER A 360 18.93 8.91 2.84
C SER A 360 17.46 8.80 2.48
N ILE A 361 16.62 8.14 3.31
CA ILE A 361 15.17 8.12 3.13
C ILE A 361 14.63 9.55 3.18
N LYS A 362 14.93 10.29 4.22
CA LYS A 362 14.47 11.66 4.46
C LYS A 362 14.80 12.60 3.29
N SER A 363 15.95 12.41 2.65
CA SER A 363 16.41 13.21 1.52
C SER A 363 15.99 12.65 0.15
N THR A 364 15.16 11.62 0.09
CA THR A 364 14.67 11.05 -1.18
C THR A 364 13.89 12.09 -1.97
N SER A 365 14.20 12.19 -3.25
CA SER A 365 13.47 12.93 -4.27
C SER A 365 13.55 12.11 -5.55
N LEU A 366 12.59 11.18 -5.71
CA LEU A 366 12.64 10.12 -6.71
C LEU A 366 11.34 10.07 -7.50
N SER A 367 11.44 10.10 -8.84
CA SER A 367 10.29 9.79 -9.69
C SER A 367 10.16 8.26 -9.81
N THR A 368 9.04 7.72 -9.39
CA THR A 368 8.75 6.29 -9.35
C THR A 368 7.61 5.91 -10.29
N ILE A 369 7.34 4.62 -10.41
CA ILE A 369 6.21 4.08 -11.19
C ILE A 369 4.83 4.53 -10.68
N VAL A 370 4.74 5.12 -9.47
CA VAL A 370 3.51 5.65 -8.87
C VAL A 370 3.49 7.18 -8.79
N GLY A 371 4.50 7.85 -9.33
CA GLY A 371 4.71 9.30 -9.23
C GLY A 371 5.90 9.66 -8.35
N ASP A 372 6.02 10.93 -8.01
CA ASP A 372 7.16 11.41 -7.24
C ASP A 372 7.05 11.05 -5.75
N VAL A 373 8.13 10.52 -5.18
CA VAL A 373 8.29 10.27 -3.74
C VAL A 373 9.29 11.28 -3.20
N ASN A 374 8.80 12.23 -2.38
CA ASN A 374 9.61 13.30 -1.81
C ASN A 374 9.02 13.74 -0.45
N TRP A 375 9.66 13.36 0.65
CA TRP A 375 9.19 13.67 2.00
C TRP A 375 9.34 15.14 2.41
N ALA A 376 10.15 15.93 1.72
CA ALA A 376 10.33 17.34 2.05
C ALA A 376 9.06 18.20 1.87
N GLY A 377 8.11 17.75 1.04
CA GLY A 377 6.85 18.44 0.73
C GLY A 377 5.60 17.77 1.30
N GLY A 378 5.75 16.81 2.21
CA GLY A 378 4.63 16.05 2.75
C GLY A 378 3.70 16.84 3.69
N PRO A 379 2.50 16.30 3.97
CA PRO A 379 1.51 16.94 4.84
C PRO A 379 1.94 16.97 6.31
N VAL A 380 2.73 16.01 6.74
CA VAL A 380 3.34 15.88 8.06
C VAL A 380 4.74 15.28 7.90
N PRO A 381 5.63 15.38 8.90
CA PRO A 381 6.93 14.68 8.83
C PRO A 381 6.78 13.19 8.53
N ASN A 382 7.74 12.62 7.81
CA ASN A 382 7.79 11.19 7.43
C ASN A 382 6.68 10.70 6.48
N VAL A 383 5.83 11.59 5.97
CA VAL A 383 4.77 11.27 5.03
C VAL A 383 4.95 12.04 3.73
N THR A 384 4.80 11.37 2.59
CA THR A 384 4.64 12.01 1.28
C THR A 384 3.43 11.45 0.56
N LYS A 385 2.82 12.28 -0.30
CA LYS A 385 1.58 11.90 -1.00
C LYS A 385 1.88 11.47 -2.43
N THR A 386 1.12 10.50 -2.89
CA THR A 386 1.08 10.05 -4.28
C THR A 386 -0.22 10.48 -4.95
N PRO A 387 -0.25 10.58 -6.30
CA PRO A 387 -1.48 10.91 -7.02
C PRO A 387 -2.59 9.89 -6.78
N LEU A 388 -3.83 10.38 -6.72
CA LEU A 388 -5.04 9.56 -6.65
C LEU A 388 -6.06 10.05 -7.67
N VAL A 389 -6.73 9.10 -8.32
CA VAL A 389 -7.91 9.34 -9.17
C VAL A 389 -9.03 8.41 -8.76
N ALA A 390 -10.20 8.52 -9.38
CA ALA A 390 -11.29 7.58 -9.18
C ALA A 390 -11.85 7.07 -10.49
N GLY A 391 -12.49 5.92 -10.43
CA GLY A 391 -13.04 5.33 -11.63
C GLY A 391 -14.00 4.18 -11.38
N GLN A 392 -14.28 3.47 -12.45
CA GLN A 392 -15.36 2.51 -12.52
C GLN A 392 -14.90 1.20 -13.17
N TRP A 393 -15.31 0.11 -12.60
CA TRP A 393 -15.24 -1.19 -13.23
C TRP A 393 -16.29 -1.28 -14.36
N GLN A 394 -15.82 -1.44 -15.56
CA GLN A 394 -16.68 -1.54 -16.75
C GLN A 394 -16.45 -2.90 -17.43
N LYS A 395 -17.55 -3.58 -17.71
CA LYS A 395 -17.52 -4.85 -18.42
C LYS A 395 -17.06 -4.64 -19.86
N MET A 396 -16.02 -5.34 -20.27
CA MET A 396 -15.46 -5.30 -21.62
C MET A 396 -15.23 -6.74 -22.13
N GLY A 397 -16.03 -7.14 -23.09
CA GLY A 397 -16.01 -8.52 -23.58
C GLY A 397 -16.40 -9.50 -22.46
N ASN A 398 -15.52 -10.46 -22.17
CA ASN A 398 -15.74 -11.48 -21.14
C ASN A 398 -15.14 -11.10 -19.76
N GLY A 399 -14.52 -9.93 -19.63
CA GLY A 399 -13.86 -9.49 -18.40
C GLY A 399 -14.28 -8.09 -17.98
N PHE A 400 -13.51 -7.50 -17.07
CA PHE A 400 -13.71 -6.15 -16.56
C PHE A 400 -12.44 -5.32 -16.71
N ASN A 401 -12.61 -4.02 -16.95
CA ASN A 401 -11.53 -3.04 -16.88
C ASN A 401 -11.87 -1.99 -15.84
N LEU A 402 -10.88 -1.59 -15.06
CA LEU A 402 -10.96 -0.42 -14.18
C LEU A 402 -10.61 0.82 -14.99
N VAL A 403 -11.60 1.66 -15.24
CA VAL A 403 -11.52 2.83 -16.11
C VAL A 403 -11.50 4.09 -15.26
N VAL A 404 -10.48 4.92 -15.42
CA VAL A 404 -10.42 6.24 -14.76
C VAL A 404 -11.54 7.12 -15.33
N THR A 405 -12.44 7.60 -14.49
CA THR A 405 -13.59 8.42 -14.88
C THR A 405 -13.51 9.87 -14.36
N THR A 406 -12.64 10.13 -13.37
CA THR A 406 -12.31 11.49 -12.92
C THR A 406 -10.84 11.58 -12.53
N ASN A 407 -10.18 12.70 -12.84
CA ASN A 407 -8.79 12.99 -12.56
C ASN A 407 -8.53 14.44 -12.14
N ALA A 408 -9.54 15.12 -11.61
CA ALA A 408 -9.47 16.54 -11.31
C ALA A 408 -8.28 16.93 -10.40
N HIS A 409 -7.90 16.02 -9.49
CA HIS A 409 -6.81 16.21 -8.53
C HIS A 409 -5.45 15.63 -8.99
N ALA A 410 -5.44 14.90 -10.12
CA ALA A 410 -4.23 14.36 -10.73
C ALA A 410 -4.34 14.36 -12.27
N PRO A 411 -4.39 15.55 -12.90
CA PRO A 411 -4.71 15.71 -14.33
C PRO A 411 -3.69 15.08 -15.29
N GLN A 412 -2.50 14.73 -14.80
CA GLN A 412 -1.49 13.99 -15.56
C GLN A 412 -1.91 12.54 -15.85
N ILE A 413 -2.83 11.96 -15.06
CA ILE A 413 -3.37 10.61 -15.29
C ILE A 413 -4.57 10.72 -16.23
N PRO A 414 -4.58 10.03 -17.39
CA PRO A 414 -5.63 10.23 -18.38
C PRO A 414 -6.96 9.63 -17.96
N VAL A 415 -8.05 10.34 -18.21
CA VAL A 415 -9.41 9.80 -18.14
C VAL A 415 -9.62 8.83 -19.29
N GLY A 416 -10.13 7.63 -19.00
CA GLY A 416 -10.36 6.57 -19.96
C GLY A 416 -11.83 6.39 -20.39
N GLY A 417 -12.77 6.99 -19.67
CA GLY A 417 -14.20 6.86 -19.95
C GLY A 417 -15.08 7.71 -19.06
N GLU A 418 -16.39 7.54 -19.21
CA GLU A 418 -17.41 8.25 -18.44
C GLU A 418 -18.02 7.34 -17.37
N LEU A 419 -18.46 7.93 -16.26
CA LEU A 419 -19.24 7.24 -15.22
C LEU A 419 -20.60 6.80 -15.78
N LYS A 420 -20.95 5.54 -15.56
CA LYS A 420 -22.27 4.97 -15.85
C LYS A 420 -23.00 4.67 -14.56
N LEU A 421 -24.25 5.11 -14.46
CA LEU A 421 -25.08 4.81 -13.30
C LEU A 421 -25.49 3.33 -13.31
N LEU A 422 -25.63 2.76 -12.12
CA LEU A 422 -26.21 1.43 -11.95
C LEU A 422 -27.71 1.47 -12.33
N GLY A 423 -28.17 0.42 -12.99
CA GLY A 423 -29.53 0.28 -13.51
C GLY A 423 -30.56 -0.13 -12.46
#